data_acede00c48ca957591d4640c14c89abe
#
_entry.id   acede00c48ca957591d4640c14c89abe
#
_cell.length_a   1.000
_cell.length_b   1.000
_cell.length_c   1.000
_cell.angle_alpha   90.00
_cell.angle_beta   90.00
_cell.angle_gamma   90.00
#
_symmetry.space_group_name_H-M   'P 1'
#
loop_
_entity.id
_entity.type
_entity.pdbx_description
1 polymer ?
#
loop_
_entity_poly.entity_id
_entity_poly.type
_entity_poly.pdbx_seq_one_letter_code
_entity_poly.pdbx_strand_id
1 'polypeptide(L)'
;MTDLASQFTDARGLLYRPGLLDPDGARRLTAQALSACDDGELYLQYRASESFGFDDGRLKTADYSTDAGFGLRGVSGEMTGFAHANDLSEAAIAKAAQTLTLLDPAKGQPAAPPQRTNRHLYTDANPLELVPFAEKVTLCAAIDAAARARDPRVAQVSVSLAGSWSVIEIVRADGFTASDIRPLVRLNVSVILEENGRRETGVFGIGGRYLYDQVMDPKIWNRAID
;
A
#
# COMPACT_ATOMS: atom_id res chain seq x y z
N MET A 1 -11.27 -8.24 22.15
CA MET A 1 -11.11 -8.86 20.82
C MET A 1 -12.15 -8.19 19.93
N THR A 2 -11.76 -7.15 19.21
CA THR A 2 -12.62 -6.49 18.22
C THR A 2 -12.80 -7.48 17.07
N ASP A 3 -14.04 -7.72 16.68
CA ASP A 3 -14.37 -8.70 15.65
C ASP A 3 -13.72 -8.28 14.30
N LEU A 4 -12.90 -9.13 13.72
CA LEU A 4 -12.24 -8.91 12.41
C LEU A 4 -13.26 -8.53 11.31
N ALA A 5 -14.49 -9.07 11.40
CA ALA A 5 -15.58 -8.73 10.50
C ALA A 5 -16.02 -7.25 10.63
N SER A 6 -15.98 -6.66 11.83
CA SER A 6 -16.33 -5.26 12.04
C SER A 6 -15.26 -4.30 11.50
N GLN A 7 -14.00 -4.59 11.70
CA GLN A 7 -12.89 -3.77 11.17
C GLN A 7 -12.88 -3.75 9.64
N PHE A 8 -13.19 -4.87 9.02
CA PHE A 8 -13.29 -4.95 7.55
C PHE A 8 -14.48 -4.16 7.02
N THR A 9 -15.61 -4.18 7.71
CA THR A 9 -16.82 -3.41 7.34
C THR A 9 -16.55 -1.91 7.42
N ASP A 10 -15.87 -1.45 8.46
CA ASP A 10 -15.48 -0.04 8.62
C ASP A 10 -14.47 0.39 7.54
N ALA A 11 -13.47 -0.45 7.24
CA ALA A 11 -12.47 -0.17 6.22
C ALA A 11 -13.07 -0.07 4.81
N ARG A 12 -14.07 -0.89 4.46
CA ARG A 12 -14.79 -0.81 3.18
C ARG A 12 -15.51 0.53 2.99
N GLY A 13 -15.93 1.18 4.08
CA GLY A 13 -16.50 2.53 4.04
C GLY A 13 -15.57 3.59 3.44
N LEU A 14 -14.25 3.32 3.37
CA LEU A 14 -13.29 4.19 2.70
C LEU A 14 -13.35 4.09 1.17
N LEU A 15 -13.78 2.95 0.65
CA LEU A 15 -13.98 2.73 -0.79
C LEU A 15 -15.38 3.15 -1.26
N TYR A 16 -16.39 3.01 -0.38
CA TYR A 16 -17.78 3.22 -0.71
C TYR A 16 -18.36 4.36 0.11
N ARG A 17 -18.75 5.43 -0.58
CA ARG A 17 -19.32 6.63 0.05
C ARG A 17 -20.75 6.82 -0.40
N PRO A 18 -21.70 7.01 0.52
CA PRO A 18 -23.11 7.28 0.18
C PRO A 18 -23.24 8.42 -0.84
N GLY A 19 -24.00 8.19 -1.91
CA GLY A 19 -24.23 9.16 -2.98
C GLY A 19 -23.10 9.31 -4.02
N LEU A 20 -21.96 8.63 -3.85
CA LEU A 20 -20.86 8.61 -4.83
C LEU A 20 -20.68 7.24 -5.47
N LEU A 21 -20.48 6.21 -4.68
CA LEU A 21 -20.34 4.83 -5.12
C LEU A 21 -20.80 3.90 -4.00
N ASP A 22 -21.56 2.88 -4.34
CA ASP A 22 -21.89 1.77 -3.45
C ASP A 22 -21.49 0.42 -4.07
N PRO A 23 -21.49 -0.69 -3.29
CA PRO A 23 -21.07 -2.00 -3.80
C PRO A 23 -21.93 -2.52 -4.98
N ASP A 24 -23.22 -2.20 -5.02
CA ASP A 24 -24.11 -2.62 -6.11
C ASP A 24 -23.86 -1.80 -7.36
N GLY A 25 -23.65 -0.49 -7.21
CA GLY A 25 -23.23 0.41 -8.29
C GLY A 25 -21.89 -0.03 -8.90
N ALA A 26 -20.90 -0.37 -8.07
CA ALA A 26 -19.63 -0.88 -8.54
C ALA A 26 -19.78 -2.17 -9.36
N ARG A 27 -20.56 -3.15 -8.88
CA ARG A 27 -20.85 -4.40 -9.63
C ARG A 27 -21.57 -4.13 -10.93
N ARG A 28 -22.62 -3.31 -10.91
CA ARG A 28 -23.41 -2.95 -12.09
C ARG A 28 -22.56 -2.28 -13.16
N LEU A 29 -21.77 -1.28 -12.78
CA LEU A 29 -20.90 -0.54 -13.71
C LEU A 29 -19.78 -1.41 -14.26
N THR A 30 -19.19 -2.28 -13.46
CA THR A 30 -18.17 -3.23 -13.91
C THR A 30 -18.74 -4.19 -14.95
N ALA A 31 -19.88 -4.82 -14.67
CA ALA A 31 -20.54 -5.72 -15.61
C ALA A 31 -20.91 -5.01 -16.92
N GLN A 32 -21.39 -3.78 -16.84
CA GLN A 32 -21.71 -2.97 -18.02
C GLN A 32 -20.47 -2.61 -18.84
N ALA A 33 -19.41 -2.13 -18.18
CA ALA A 33 -18.17 -1.71 -18.82
C ALA A 33 -17.46 -2.87 -19.53
N LEU A 34 -17.53 -4.07 -18.96
CA LEU A 34 -16.83 -5.26 -19.44
C LEU A 34 -17.72 -6.19 -20.27
N SER A 35 -18.94 -5.77 -20.63
CA SER A 35 -19.91 -6.62 -21.35
C SER A 35 -19.43 -7.10 -22.72
N ALA A 36 -18.50 -6.39 -23.35
CA ALA A 36 -17.88 -6.75 -24.62
C ALA A 36 -16.44 -7.31 -24.48
N CYS A 37 -15.98 -7.57 -23.26
CA CYS A 37 -14.64 -8.08 -22.97
C CYS A 37 -14.66 -9.57 -22.62
N ASP A 38 -13.56 -10.27 -22.88
CA ASP A 38 -13.36 -11.67 -22.47
C ASP A 38 -13.02 -11.77 -20.97
N ASP A 39 -12.33 -10.76 -20.44
CA ASP A 39 -11.90 -10.66 -19.04
C ASP A 39 -11.78 -9.20 -18.62
N GLY A 40 -11.73 -8.97 -17.32
CA GLY A 40 -11.49 -7.65 -16.78
C GLY A 40 -11.95 -7.49 -15.34
N GLU A 41 -11.57 -6.37 -14.76
CA GLU A 41 -11.93 -6.00 -13.40
C GLU A 41 -11.94 -4.49 -13.18
N LEU A 42 -12.71 -4.11 -12.19
CA LEU A 42 -12.61 -2.82 -11.51
C LEU A 42 -11.82 -3.03 -10.23
N TYR A 43 -10.68 -2.37 -10.10
CA TYR A 43 -9.84 -2.33 -8.92
C TYR A 43 -10.11 -1.03 -8.17
N LEU A 44 -10.56 -1.10 -6.93
CA LEU A 44 -10.77 0.02 -6.04
C LEU A 44 -9.67 0.03 -4.98
N GLN A 45 -9.14 1.20 -4.66
CA GLN A 45 -8.13 1.35 -3.61
C GLN A 45 -8.33 2.63 -2.81
N TYR A 46 -8.16 2.49 -1.49
CA TYR A 46 -7.80 3.57 -0.58
C TYR A 46 -6.44 3.25 0.03
N ARG A 47 -5.57 4.24 0.12
CA ARG A 47 -4.26 4.10 0.75
C ARG A 47 -3.98 5.28 1.67
N ALA A 48 -3.54 5.00 2.89
CA ALA A 48 -2.87 5.94 3.77
C ALA A 48 -1.39 5.57 3.85
N SER A 49 -0.51 6.55 3.91
CA SER A 49 0.93 6.35 4.05
C SER A 49 1.58 7.45 4.86
N GLU A 50 2.64 7.09 5.57
CA GLU A 50 3.50 8.03 6.28
C GLU A 50 4.97 7.70 6.05
N SER A 51 5.82 8.71 6.15
CA SER A 51 7.26 8.53 6.08
C SER A 51 8.00 9.52 6.97
N PHE A 52 9.11 9.07 7.55
CA PHE A 52 9.99 9.85 8.40
C PHE A 52 11.40 9.74 7.87
N GLY A 53 12.04 10.87 7.64
CA GLY A 53 13.46 10.98 7.34
C GLY A 53 14.19 11.61 8.53
N PHE A 54 15.06 10.84 9.16
CA PHE A 54 15.89 11.26 10.27
C PHE A 54 17.36 11.23 9.83
N ASP A 55 18.06 12.34 10.01
CA ASP A 55 19.42 12.49 9.53
C ASP A 55 20.25 13.32 10.53
N ASP A 56 21.39 12.79 10.93
CA ASP A 56 22.30 13.40 11.88
C ASP A 56 21.61 13.94 13.14
N GLY A 57 20.93 13.05 13.86
CA GLY A 57 20.30 13.38 15.14
C GLY A 57 19.06 14.27 15.02
N ARG A 58 18.50 14.49 13.82
CA ARG A 58 17.36 15.38 13.60
C ARG A 58 16.32 14.79 12.63
N LEU A 59 15.05 14.97 12.97
CA LEU A 59 13.97 14.74 12.04
C LEU A 59 14.03 15.81 10.93
N LYS A 60 14.19 15.40 9.68
CA LYS A 60 14.25 16.29 8.50
C LYS A 60 12.92 16.35 7.78
N THR A 61 12.25 15.21 7.64
CA THR A 61 10.95 15.10 6.95
C THR A 61 10.00 14.23 7.77
N ALA A 62 8.73 14.60 7.76
CA ALA A 62 7.64 13.80 8.28
C ALA A 62 6.42 14.07 7.40
N ASP A 63 6.06 13.10 6.60
CA ASP A 63 4.97 13.21 5.62
C ASP A 63 3.86 12.23 5.96
N TYR A 64 2.63 12.65 5.73
CA TYR A 64 1.44 11.79 5.76
C TYR A 64 0.57 12.13 4.56
N SER A 65 0.11 11.10 3.85
CA SER A 65 -0.77 11.26 2.70
C SER A 65 -1.85 10.19 2.65
N THR A 66 -2.97 10.54 2.03
CA THR A 66 -4.04 9.61 1.70
C THR A 66 -4.38 9.74 0.22
N ASP A 67 -4.54 8.60 -0.45
CA ASP A 67 -4.96 8.51 -1.84
C ASP A 67 -6.11 7.54 -1.95
N ALA A 68 -7.06 7.85 -2.86
CA ALA A 68 -8.14 6.95 -3.21
C ALA A 68 -8.38 7.02 -4.72
N GLY A 69 -8.76 5.90 -5.31
CA GLY A 69 -9.02 5.85 -6.74
C GLY A 69 -9.34 4.45 -7.23
N PHE A 70 -9.53 4.34 -8.54
CA PHE A 70 -9.80 3.07 -9.19
C PHE A 70 -8.95 2.88 -10.45
N GLY A 71 -8.79 1.62 -10.84
CA GLY A 71 -8.34 1.19 -12.15
C GLY A 71 -9.38 0.26 -12.77
N LEU A 72 -9.76 0.51 -14.01
CA LEU A 72 -10.65 -0.34 -14.80
C LEU A 72 -9.84 -0.97 -15.93
N ARG A 73 -9.76 -2.30 -15.96
CA ARG A 73 -9.07 -3.07 -16.99
C ARG A 73 -10.08 -3.92 -17.75
N GLY A 74 -10.01 -3.93 -19.06
CA GLY A 74 -10.75 -4.83 -19.93
C GLY A 74 -9.80 -5.51 -20.92
N VAL A 75 -10.05 -6.79 -21.19
CA VAL A 75 -9.27 -7.61 -22.13
C VAL A 75 -10.22 -8.13 -23.20
N SER A 76 -9.82 -8.01 -24.47
CA SER A 76 -10.52 -8.59 -25.62
C SER A 76 -9.49 -9.21 -26.56
N GLY A 77 -9.47 -10.55 -26.63
CA GLY A 77 -8.42 -11.28 -27.34
C GLY A 77 -7.03 -10.94 -26.79
N GLU A 78 -6.17 -10.40 -27.64
CA GLU A 78 -4.82 -9.97 -27.26
C GLU A 78 -4.74 -8.48 -26.85
N MET A 79 -5.84 -7.74 -26.97
CA MET A 79 -5.87 -6.32 -26.60
C MET A 79 -6.26 -6.13 -25.15
N THR A 80 -5.62 -5.15 -24.51
CA THR A 80 -5.95 -4.71 -23.15
C THR A 80 -6.21 -3.21 -23.15
N GLY A 81 -7.37 -2.81 -22.64
CA GLY A 81 -7.70 -1.43 -22.33
C GLY A 81 -7.56 -1.18 -20.83
N PHE A 82 -7.06 -0.01 -20.47
CA PHE A 82 -6.91 0.40 -19.09
C PHE A 82 -7.27 1.87 -18.92
N ALA A 83 -8.07 2.17 -17.90
CA ALA A 83 -8.39 3.53 -17.51
C ALA A 83 -8.36 3.64 -15.97
N HIS A 84 -8.03 4.82 -15.44
CA HIS A 84 -7.99 5.06 -13.99
C HIS A 84 -8.39 6.49 -13.65
N ALA A 85 -8.80 6.71 -12.40
CA ALA A 85 -8.99 8.04 -11.84
C ALA A 85 -8.83 8.01 -10.30
N ASN A 86 -8.55 9.18 -9.72
CA ASN A 86 -8.45 9.37 -8.26
C ASN A 86 -9.80 9.80 -7.65
N ASP A 87 -10.91 9.44 -8.30
CA ASP A 87 -12.28 9.77 -7.89
C ASP A 87 -13.11 8.47 -7.84
N LEU A 88 -13.47 8.05 -6.62
CA LEU A 88 -14.31 6.88 -6.36
C LEU A 88 -15.80 7.26 -6.51
N SER A 89 -16.23 7.60 -7.73
CA SER A 89 -17.63 7.87 -8.03
C SER A 89 -18.16 7.05 -9.22
N GLU A 90 -19.45 6.78 -9.25
CA GLU A 90 -20.10 6.14 -10.39
C GLU A 90 -19.86 6.89 -11.70
N ALA A 91 -19.88 8.23 -11.65
CA ALA A 91 -19.68 9.08 -12.82
C ALA A 91 -18.25 8.93 -13.39
N ALA A 92 -17.23 8.87 -12.53
CA ALA A 92 -15.85 8.69 -12.95
C ALA A 92 -15.62 7.30 -13.54
N ILE A 93 -16.19 6.25 -12.94
CA ILE A 93 -16.13 4.88 -13.47
C ILE A 93 -16.85 4.79 -14.83
N ALA A 94 -18.05 5.35 -14.96
CA ALA A 94 -18.79 5.37 -16.24
C ALA A 94 -18.01 6.11 -17.35
N LYS A 95 -17.33 7.21 -17.00
CA LYS A 95 -16.46 7.93 -17.93
C LYS A 95 -15.26 7.07 -18.35
N ALA A 96 -14.61 6.40 -17.41
CA ALA A 96 -13.47 5.52 -17.68
C ALA A 96 -13.88 4.33 -18.57
N ALA A 97 -15.08 3.79 -18.38
CA ALA A 97 -15.63 2.70 -19.19
C ALA A 97 -15.70 3.05 -20.70
N GLN A 98 -15.83 4.32 -21.06
CA GLN A 98 -15.82 4.76 -22.46
C GLN A 98 -14.49 4.44 -23.15
N THR A 99 -13.38 4.37 -22.43
CA THR A 99 -12.08 3.98 -23.00
C THR A 99 -12.09 2.53 -23.47
N LEU A 100 -12.83 1.65 -22.80
CA LEU A 100 -12.91 0.23 -23.17
C LEU A 100 -13.76 -0.02 -24.43
N THR A 101 -14.59 0.94 -24.83
CA THR A 101 -15.36 0.82 -26.09
C THR A 101 -14.48 0.87 -27.34
N LEU A 102 -13.20 1.23 -27.19
CA LEU A 102 -12.20 1.20 -28.27
C LEU A 102 -11.62 -0.20 -28.50
N LEU A 103 -11.88 -1.15 -27.60
CA LEU A 103 -11.51 -2.55 -27.80
C LEU A 103 -12.48 -3.18 -28.83
N ASP A 104 -11.93 -4.05 -29.71
CA ASP A 104 -12.77 -4.87 -30.55
C ASP A 104 -13.63 -5.80 -29.67
N PRO A 105 -14.92 -6.03 -30.04
CA PRO A 105 -15.76 -6.94 -29.26
C PRO A 105 -15.12 -8.32 -29.14
N ALA A 106 -15.19 -8.87 -27.95
CA ALA A 106 -14.67 -10.21 -27.67
C ALA A 106 -15.31 -11.26 -28.58
N LYS A 107 -14.48 -12.13 -29.13
CA LYS A 107 -14.91 -13.29 -29.95
C LYS A 107 -14.73 -14.61 -29.18
N GLY A 108 -14.19 -14.55 -27.98
CA GLY A 108 -13.91 -15.68 -27.11
C GLY A 108 -15.01 -15.97 -26.08
N GLN A 109 -14.82 -17.02 -25.30
CA GLN A 109 -15.63 -17.27 -24.13
C GLN A 109 -15.03 -16.48 -22.94
N PRO A 110 -15.87 -15.95 -22.03
CA PRO A 110 -15.38 -15.30 -20.83
C PRO A 110 -14.41 -16.20 -20.05
N ALA A 111 -13.31 -15.63 -19.57
CA ALA A 111 -12.37 -16.36 -18.76
C ALA A 111 -13.05 -16.88 -17.48
N ALA A 112 -12.78 -18.13 -17.14
CA ALA A 112 -13.28 -18.70 -15.88
C ALA A 112 -12.76 -17.89 -14.70
N PRO A 113 -13.59 -17.64 -13.67
CA PRO A 113 -13.13 -16.92 -12.49
C PRO A 113 -11.96 -17.66 -11.83
N PRO A 114 -10.97 -16.93 -11.32
CA PRO A 114 -9.82 -17.54 -10.66
C PRO A 114 -10.29 -18.34 -9.42
N GLN A 115 -9.65 -19.48 -9.18
CA GLN A 115 -9.89 -20.23 -7.93
C GLN A 115 -9.51 -19.34 -6.75
N ARG A 116 -10.32 -19.38 -5.68
CA ARG A 116 -10.00 -18.68 -4.44
C ARG A 116 -8.74 -19.28 -3.82
N THR A 117 -7.63 -18.55 -3.91
CA THR A 117 -6.36 -18.93 -3.29
C THR A 117 -6.00 -18.02 -2.12
N ASN A 118 -6.80 -16.98 -1.85
CA ASN A 118 -6.52 -16.01 -0.78
C ASN A 118 -6.54 -16.70 0.58
N ARG A 119 -5.39 -16.67 1.23
CA ARG A 119 -5.22 -17.02 2.64
C ARG A 119 -4.93 -15.73 3.38
N HIS A 120 -5.47 -15.58 4.58
CA HIS A 120 -5.12 -14.48 5.47
C HIS A 120 -3.68 -14.68 5.95
N LEU A 121 -2.74 -13.98 5.32
CA LEU A 121 -1.29 -14.15 5.53
C LEU A 121 -0.70 -13.12 6.50
N TYR A 122 -1.42 -12.03 6.77
CA TYR A 122 -0.98 -10.92 7.60
C TYR A 122 -2.20 -10.25 8.27
N THR A 123 -1.93 -9.34 9.20
CA THR A 123 -2.98 -8.61 9.94
C THR A 123 -3.65 -7.55 9.07
N ASP A 124 -4.92 -7.25 9.35
CA ASP A 124 -5.68 -6.14 8.76
C ASP A 124 -5.48 -4.82 9.53
N ALA A 125 -4.79 -4.86 10.67
CA ALA A 125 -4.61 -3.69 11.52
C ALA A 125 -3.85 -2.58 10.80
N ASN A 126 -4.24 -1.33 11.07
CA ASN A 126 -3.60 -0.15 10.52
C ASN A 126 -2.31 0.17 11.30
N PRO A 127 -1.10 -0.03 10.74
CA PRO A 127 0.14 0.24 11.45
C PRO A 127 0.30 1.72 11.81
N LEU A 128 -0.30 2.63 11.02
CA LEU A 128 -0.10 4.07 11.16
C LEU A 128 -0.71 4.62 12.45
N GLU A 129 -1.79 3.99 12.94
CA GLU A 129 -2.55 4.42 14.13
C GLU A 129 -2.08 3.77 15.44
N LEU A 130 -1.37 2.63 15.36
CA LEU A 130 -1.02 1.84 16.54
C LEU A 130 0.18 2.39 17.31
N VAL A 131 1.06 3.13 16.65
CA VAL A 131 2.26 3.69 17.27
C VAL A 131 2.22 5.22 17.15
N PRO A 132 2.32 5.95 18.28
CA PRO A 132 2.35 7.40 18.26
C PRO A 132 3.54 7.97 17.47
N PHE A 133 3.34 9.13 16.86
CA PHE A 133 4.39 9.86 16.13
C PHE A 133 5.69 10.00 16.95
N ALA A 134 5.58 10.41 18.22
CA ALA A 134 6.73 10.62 19.08
C ALA A 134 7.57 9.35 19.28
N GLU A 135 6.95 8.19 19.37
CA GLU A 135 7.63 6.91 19.52
C GLU A 135 8.38 6.52 18.26
N LYS A 136 7.82 6.79 17.06
CA LYS A 136 8.47 6.57 15.77
C LYS A 136 9.72 7.44 15.63
N VAL A 137 9.65 8.71 16.04
CA VAL A 137 10.81 9.62 16.06
C VAL A 137 11.85 9.17 17.09
N THR A 138 11.41 8.72 18.26
CA THR A 138 12.31 8.19 19.31
C THR A 138 13.07 6.95 18.82
N LEU A 139 12.43 6.07 18.06
CA LEU A 139 13.09 4.93 17.42
C LEU A 139 14.22 5.40 16.49
N CYS A 140 13.95 6.35 15.61
CA CYS A 140 14.97 6.86 14.67
C CYS A 140 16.16 7.48 15.43
N ALA A 141 15.89 8.25 16.49
CA ALA A 141 16.93 8.84 17.33
C ALA A 141 17.75 7.77 18.09
N ALA A 142 17.10 6.70 18.57
CA ALA A 142 17.78 5.60 19.24
C ALA A 142 18.73 4.85 18.29
N ILE A 143 18.33 4.63 17.05
CA ILE A 143 19.16 3.99 16.02
C ILE A 143 20.37 4.87 15.69
N ASP A 144 20.20 6.18 15.49
CA ASP A 144 21.28 7.14 15.24
C ASP A 144 22.30 7.12 16.40
N ALA A 145 21.79 7.25 17.63
CA ALA A 145 22.65 7.25 18.82
C ALA A 145 23.43 5.93 18.98
N ALA A 146 22.79 4.79 18.74
CA ALA A 146 23.42 3.48 18.85
C ALA A 146 24.50 3.27 17.78
N ALA A 147 24.25 3.71 16.53
CA ALA A 147 25.24 3.65 15.45
C ALA A 147 26.49 4.47 15.78
N ARG A 148 26.31 5.70 16.28
CA ARG A 148 27.45 6.56 16.71
C ARG A 148 28.21 6.00 17.90
N ALA A 149 27.52 5.35 18.82
CA ALA A 149 28.16 4.72 19.97
C ALA A 149 28.99 3.46 19.60
N ARG A 150 28.64 2.81 18.47
CA ARG A 150 29.29 1.59 18.01
C ARG A 150 30.69 1.83 17.45
N ASP A 151 30.89 2.92 16.71
CA ASP A 151 32.18 3.24 16.09
C ASP A 151 32.38 4.77 16.04
N PRO A 152 33.49 5.29 16.60
CA PRO A 152 33.79 6.72 16.59
C PRO A 152 34.04 7.30 15.18
N ARG A 153 34.26 6.47 14.16
CA ARG A 153 34.42 6.88 12.77
C ARG A 153 33.07 7.18 12.08
N VAL A 154 31.93 6.94 12.74
CA VAL A 154 30.61 7.28 12.16
C VAL A 154 30.50 8.78 11.94
N ALA A 155 30.55 9.19 10.68
CA ALA A 155 30.43 10.58 10.25
C ALA A 155 28.98 11.00 10.05
N GLN A 156 28.13 10.11 9.49
CA GLN A 156 26.73 10.39 9.23
C GLN A 156 25.85 9.15 9.45
N VAL A 157 24.67 9.37 9.99
CA VAL A 157 23.61 8.34 10.10
C VAL A 157 22.32 8.88 9.53
N SER A 158 21.74 8.14 8.61
CA SER A 158 20.42 8.44 8.04
C SER A 158 19.47 7.27 8.33
N VAL A 159 18.32 7.56 8.92
CA VAL A 159 17.27 6.58 9.21
C VAL A 159 16.01 6.98 8.46
N SER A 160 15.43 6.06 7.71
CA SER A 160 14.14 6.24 7.05
C SER A 160 13.16 5.20 7.57
N LEU A 161 12.05 5.66 8.14
CA LEU A 161 10.96 4.83 8.60
C LEU A 161 9.71 5.17 7.80
N ALA A 162 9.06 4.18 7.22
CA ALA A 162 7.85 4.37 6.42
C ALA A 162 6.80 3.31 6.73
N GLY A 163 5.55 3.71 6.63
CA GLY A 163 4.41 2.82 6.75
C GLY A 163 3.34 3.12 5.73
N SER A 164 2.57 2.12 5.36
CA SER A 164 1.34 2.31 4.60
C SER A 164 0.30 1.27 4.96
N TRP A 165 -0.95 1.64 4.72
CA TRP A 165 -2.10 0.79 4.91
C TRP A 165 -3.04 1.00 3.74
N SER A 166 -3.39 -0.08 3.04
CA SER A 166 -4.25 -0.01 1.85
C SER A 166 -5.45 -0.92 2.01
N VAL A 167 -6.63 -0.39 1.67
CA VAL A 167 -7.87 -1.14 1.53
C VAL A 167 -8.14 -1.30 0.04
N ILE A 168 -8.36 -2.53 -0.39
CA ILE A 168 -8.49 -2.89 -1.79
C ILE A 168 -9.75 -3.72 -1.98
N GLU A 169 -10.48 -3.47 -3.07
CA GLU A 169 -11.52 -4.36 -3.57
C GLU A 169 -11.41 -4.51 -5.08
N ILE A 170 -11.53 -5.74 -5.55
CA ILE A 170 -11.55 -6.10 -6.95
C ILE A 170 -12.95 -6.63 -7.28
N VAL A 171 -13.60 -6.03 -8.27
CA VAL A 171 -14.92 -6.45 -8.77
C VAL A 171 -14.75 -6.91 -10.19
N ARG A 172 -15.10 -8.17 -10.49
CA ARG A 172 -15.02 -8.75 -11.83
C ARG A 172 -16.36 -8.65 -12.57
N ALA A 173 -16.30 -8.85 -13.90
CA ALA A 173 -17.47 -8.79 -14.77
C ALA A 173 -18.59 -9.77 -14.38
N ASP A 174 -18.24 -10.93 -13.83
CA ASP A 174 -19.17 -11.97 -13.34
C ASP A 174 -19.77 -11.66 -11.96
N GLY A 175 -19.44 -10.50 -11.38
CA GLY A 175 -19.89 -10.08 -10.05
C GLY A 175 -19.05 -10.67 -8.88
N PHE A 176 -18.02 -11.47 -9.18
CA PHE A 176 -17.09 -11.93 -8.14
C PHE A 176 -16.36 -10.73 -7.54
N THR A 177 -16.26 -10.73 -6.20
CA THR A 177 -15.58 -9.67 -5.45
C THR A 177 -14.52 -10.27 -4.57
N ALA A 178 -13.31 -9.71 -4.61
CA ALA A 178 -12.22 -10.03 -3.71
C ALA A 178 -11.76 -8.76 -3.01
N SER A 179 -11.53 -8.85 -1.71
CA SER A 179 -11.10 -7.72 -0.88
C SER A 179 -9.86 -8.09 -0.09
N ASP A 180 -9.00 -7.10 0.17
CA ASP A 180 -7.77 -7.29 0.92
C ASP A 180 -7.41 -5.99 1.68
N ILE A 181 -6.82 -6.13 2.87
CA ILE A 181 -6.24 -5.02 3.62
C ILE A 181 -4.75 -5.28 3.74
N ARG A 182 -3.94 -4.31 3.32
CA ARG A 182 -2.50 -4.48 3.16
C ARG A 182 -1.71 -3.48 3.99
N PRO A 183 -1.28 -3.85 5.21
CA PRO A 183 -0.26 -3.09 5.92
C PRO A 183 1.10 -3.27 5.23
N LEU A 184 1.97 -2.29 5.37
CA LEU A 184 3.36 -2.37 4.96
C LEU A 184 4.18 -1.43 5.83
N VAL A 185 5.26 -1.94 6.40
CA VAL A 185 6.23 -1.14 7.17
C VAL A 185 7.62 -1.37 6.61
N ARG A 186 8.45 -0.32 6.59
CA ARG A 186 9.83 -0.37 6.15
C ARG A 186 10.73 0.51 7.00
N LEU A 187 11.85 -0.04 7.43
CA LEU A 187 12.96 0.66 8.05
C LEU A 187 14.20 0.54 7.16
N ASN A 188 14.84 1.67 6.87
CA ASN A 188 16.17 1.68 6.25
C ASN A 188 17.10 2.49 7.14
N VAL A 189 18.33 2.02 7.26
CA VAL A 189 19.42 2.69 7.97
C VAL A 189 20.62 2.76 7.05
N SER A 190 21.20 3.93 6.92
CA SER A 190 22.46 4.16 6.20
C SER A 190 23.47 4.82 7.13
N VAL A 191 24.66 4.29 7.16
CA VAL A 191 25.77 4.81 8.00
C VAL A 191 26.96 5.10 7.10
N ILE A 192 27.53 6.27 7.25
CA ILE A 192 28.80 6.66 6.59
C ILE A 192 29.90 6.68 7.66
N LEU A 193 30.92 5.88 7.43
CA LEU A 193 32.16 5.91 8.19
C LEU A 193 33.19 6.77 7.45
N GLU A 194 33.96 7.56 8.20
CA GLU A 194 35.05 8.37 7.66
C GLU A 194 36.34 8.14 8.46
N GLU A 195 37.43 7.80 7.78
CA GLU A 195 38.74 7.64 8.36
C GLU A 195 39.79 8.08 7.34
N ASN A 196 40.68 9.00 7.74
CA ASN A 196 41.81 9.52 6.93
C ASN A 196 41.37 10.02 5.53
N GLY A 197 40.19 10.67 5.46
CA GLY A 197 39.61 11.20 4.21
C GLY A 197 38.93 10.15 3.32
N ARG A 198 38.94 8.88 3.71
CA ARG A 198 38.18 7.82 3.03
C ARG A 198 36.81 7.67 3.67
N ARG A 199 35.80 7.54 2.82
CA ARG A 199 34.40 7.31 3.23
C ARG A 199 33.90 5.96 2.75
N GLU A 200 33.24 5.23 3.63
CA GLU A 200 32.58 3.98 3.32
C GLU A 200 31.11 4.06 3.79
N THR A 201 30.20 3.48 3.01
CA THR A 201 28.77 3.51 3.32
C THR A 201 28.24 2.10 3.52
N GLY A 202 27.62 1.87 4.66
CA GLY A 202 26.81 0.68 4.95
C GLY A 202 25.33 1.00 4.86
N VAL A 203 24.54 0.07 4.31
CA VAL A 203 23.07 0.22 4.20
C VAL A 203 22.40 -1.06 4.68
N PHE A 204 21.39 -0.90 5.53
CA PHE A 204 20.50 -1.98 5.96
C PHE A 204 19.05 -1.60 5.68
N GLY A 205 18.26 -2.56 5.20
CA GLY A 205 16.83 -2.37 4.97
C GLY A 205 16.03 -3.58 5.38
N ILE A 206 14.96 -3.35 6.12
CA ILE A 206 13.99 -4.37 6.50
C ILE A 206 12.57 -3.83 6.34
N GLY A 207 11.66 -4.68 5.90
CA GLY A 207 10.26 -4.31 5.76
C GLY A 207 9.39 -5.51 5.41
N GLY A 208 8.10 -5.37 5.63
CA GLY A 208 7.14 -6.44 5.36
C GLY A 208 5.71 -6.03 5.68
N ARG A 209 4.80 -6.98 5.45
CA ARG A 209 3.38 -6.84 5.73
C ARG A 209 3.07 -7.15 7.20
N TYR A 210 3.60 -6.28 8.06
CA TYR A 210 3.45 -6.36 9.51
C TYR A 210 3.32 -4.95 10.11
N LEU A 211 3.28 -4.86 11.41
CA LEU A 211 3.13 -3.59 12.15
C LEU A 211 4.50 -3.01 12.53
N TYR A 212 4.52 -1.80 13.06
CA TYR A 212 5.77 -1.14 13.48
C TYR A 212 6.50 -1.85 14.61
N ASP A 213 5.79 -2.60 15.48
CA ASP A 213 6.38 -3.37 16.58
C ASP A 213 7.52 -4.28 16.12
N GLN A 214 7.41 -4.85 14.92
CA GLN A 214 8.44 -5.72 14.34
C GLN A 214 9.76 -4.97 14.08
N VAL A 215 9.70 -3.73 13.60
CA VAL A 215 10.92 -2.93 13.33
C VAL A 215 11.38 -2.13 14.56
N MET A 216 10.51 -1.98 15.57
CA MET A 216 10.84 -1.33 16.83
C MET A 216 11.62 -2.24 17.80
N ASP A 217 11.60 -3.56 17.57
CA ASP A 217 12.37 -4.50 18.40
C ASP A 217 13.88 -4.21 18.24
N PRO A 218 14.61 -3.92 19.34
CA PRO A 218 16.05 -3.70 19.31
C PRO A 218 16.84 -4.85 18.68
N LYS A 219 16.36 -6.10 18.79
CA LYS A 219 17.00 -7.26 18.16
C LYS A 219 16.97 -7.20 16.62
N ILE A 220 16.02 -6.46 16.06
CA ILE A 220 15.88 -6.31 14.62
C ILE A 220 16.75 -5.17 14.11
N TRP A 221 16.61 -3.96 14.68
CA TRP A 221 17.33 -2.81 14.15
C TRP A 221 18.80 -2.76 14.58
N ASN A 222 19.23 -3.42 15.67
CA ASN A 222 20.65 -3.55 15.99
C ASN A 222 21.45 -4.26 14.88
N ARG A 223 20.80 -5.12 14.09
CA ARG A 223 21.42 -5.73 12.91
C ARG A 223 21.81 -4.71 11.82
N ALA A 224 21.25 -3.52 11.88
CA ALA A 224 21.62 -2.42 10.99
C ALA A 224 22.91 -1.71 11.41
N ILE A 225 23.36 -1.95 12.64
CA ILE A 225 24.49 -1.27 13.26
C ILE A 225 25.71 -2.20 13.35
N ASP A 226 25.48 -3.51 13.32
CA ASP A 226 26.54 -4.54 13.30
C ASP A 226 27.13 -4.71 11.90
#